data_ffebb7b6631d408f33fcfa8dfbe0b2b1
#
_entry.id   ffebb7b6631d408f33fcfa8dfbe0b2b1
#
_cell.length_a   1.000
_cell.length_b   1.000
_cell.length_c   1.000
_cell.angle_alpha   90.00
_cell.angle_beta   90.00
_cell.angle_gamma   90.00
#
_symmetry.space_group_name_H-M   'P 1'
#
loop_
_entity.id
_entity.type
_entity.pdbx_description
1 polymer ?
#
loop_
_entity_poly.entity_id
_entity_poly.type
_entity_poly.pdbx_seq_one_letter_code
_entity_poly.pdbx_strand_id
1 'polypeptide(L)'
;HVNIHVSTCAAAEVVQTFPSFIGAAAMTRKIVKTPAGERRRAPGPWGPERRLEFIDFRLQWDGRLNRSDLMEHFGISVPQASADIAAYAEMAPDNLAYDRSARVYVAPSGFAPVFPSTSAEHYLNDLLALNAKVLPPEGSFVGWSPSVAMAASPARSVPPAILVSVVKAIRRRGAVQLLYQSMSRPEPSWREVSPHALGHDGFRWHIRAFCHARGAFRDFVFARALELREAGPTTVQSEDDEAWHTPVKLVLEPNAGLSASKKKVVELDYGMTNGQVILETRQAMLYYV
;
A
#
# COMPACT_ATOMS: atom_id res chain seq x y z
N HIS A 1 -4.94 -21.49 -8.06
CA HIS A 1 -6.29 -21.89 -8.51
C HIS A 1 -7.35 -21.43 -7.51
N VAL A 2 -7.83 -20.22 -7.67
CA VAL A 2 -8.85 -19.61 -6.81
C VAL A 2 -10.04 -19.23 -7.67
N ASN A 3 -11.26 -19.46 -7.18
CA ASN A 3 -12.49 -18.94 -7.80
C ASN A 3 -12.73 -17.52 -7.28
N ILE A 4 -13.13 -16.63 -8.16
CA ILE A 4 -13.43 -15.24 -7.83
C ILE A 4 -14.93 -15.01 -8.05
N HIS A 5 -15.64 -14.61 -6.99
CA HIS A 5 -17.01 -14.14 -7.06
C HIS A 5 -17.05 -12.64 -6.85
N VAL A 6 -17.73 -11.93 -7.74
CA VAL A 6 -17.91 -10.47 -7.63
C VAL A 6 -19.31 -10.21 -7.13
N SER A 7 -19.44 -9.58 -5.96
CA SER A 7 -20.72 -9.09 -5.45
C SER A 7 -20.71 -7.56 -5.48
N THR A 8 -21.65 -6.97 -6.22
CA THR A 8 -21.95 -5.55 -6.15
C THR A 8 -23.06 -5.32 -5.13
N CYS A 9 -23.05 -4.21 -4.43
CA CYS A 9 -24.07 -3.86 -3.43
C CYS A 9 -25.48 -3.62 -4.01
N ALA A 10 -25.67 -3.82 -5.32
CA ALA A 10 -26.95 -3.87 -6.02
C ALA A 10 -27.04 -5.20 -6.77
N ALA A 11 -28.00 -6.00 -6.39
CA ALA A 11 -28.25 -7.38 -6.81
C ALA A 11 -27.96 -7.69 -8.29
N ALA A 12 -26.80 -8.29 -8.56
CA ALA A 12 -26.54 -9.20 -9.70
C ALA A 12 -25.21 -9.93 -9.45
N GLU A 13 -25.26 -11.22 -9.22
CA GLU A 13 -24.08 -12.08 -9.21
C GLU A 13 -23.59 -12.30 -10.65
N VAL A 14 -22.37 -11.88 -10.95
CA VAL A 14 -21.69 -12.22 -12.20
C VAL A 14 -20.54 -13.18 -11.86
N VAL A 15 -20.68 -14.43 -12.28
CA VAL A 15 -19.61 -15.43 -12.19
C VAL A 15 -18.72 -15.30 -13.42
N GLN A 16 -17.47 -14.85 -13.25
CA GLN A 16 -16.47 -14.85 -14.31
C GLN A 16 -15.32 -15.80 -13.95
N THR A 17 -15.06 -16.77 -14.82
CA THR A 17 -13.90 -17.68 -14.71
C THR A 17 -12.75 -17.12 -15.53
N PHE A 18 -11.61 -16.83 -14.88
CA PHE A 18 -10.40 -16.35 -15.53
C PHE A 18 -9.29 -17.42 -15.51
N PRO A 19 -8.47 -17.52 -16.57
CA PRO A 19 -7.29 -18.38 -16.55
C PRO A 19 -6.23 -17.77 -15.60
N SER A 20 -5.62 -18.65 -14.80
CA SER A 20 -4.62 -18.31 -13.79
C SER A 20 -3.37 -17.70 -14.41
N PHE A 21 -3.05 -16.45 -14.06
CA PHE A 21 -1.72 -15.89 -14.16
C PHE A 21 -1.07 -15.90 -12.78
N ILE A 22 0.07 -16.56 -12.69
CA ILE A 22 0.90 -16.66 -11.48
C ILE A 22 1.54 -15.30 -11.22
N GLY A 23 1.40 -14.80 -9.99
CA GLY A 23 2.35 -13.88 -9.37
C GLY A 23 1.90 -12.46 -9.14
N ALA A 24 1.11 -12.24 -8.12
CA ALA A 24 1.16 -11.01 -7.31
C ALA A 24 0.62 -11.36 -5.91
N ALA A 25 1.44 -11.17 -4.89
CA ALA A 25 1.01 -11.25 -3.51
C ALA A 25 0.03 -10.10 -3.26
N ALA A 26 -1.26 -10.41 -3.12
CA ALA A 26 -2.28 -9.45 -2.72
C ALA A 26 -2.16 -9.23 -1.21
N MET A 27 -1.75 -8.02 -0.80
CA MET A 27 -1.78 -7.59 0.59
C MET A 27 -3.19 -7.18 0.98
N THR A 28 -3.80 -7.93 1.88
CA THR A 28 -5.11 -7.60 2.44
C THR A 28 -4.93 -6.68 3.64
N ARG A 29 -5.33 -5.43 3.53
CA ARG A 29 -5.37 -4.47 4.63
C ARG A 29 -6.71 -4.56 5.32
N LYS A 30 -6.77 -5.14 6.53
CA LYS A 30 -7.94 -5.05 7.40
C LYS A 30 -8.03 -3.62 7.95
N ILE A 31 -8.93 -2.80 7.42
CA ILE A 31 -9.22 -1.48 7.99
C ILE A 31 -10.18 -1.69 9.15
N VAL A 32 -9.67 -1.60 10.38
CA VAL A 32 -10.50 -1.43 11.57
C VAL A 32 -11.09 -0.02 11.51
N LYS A 33 -12.41 0.11 11.42
CA LYS A 33 -13.08 1.41 11.53
C LYS A 33 -12.88 1.96 12.94
N THR A 34 -12.06 2.98 13.08
CA THR A 34 -12.00 3.84 14.27
C THR A 34 -13.20 4.80 14.22
N PRO A 35 -13.93 5.04 15.34
CA PRO A 35 -15.06 5.96 15.35
C PRO A 35 -14.61 7.38 15.01
N ALA A 36 -15.42 8.08 14.22
CA ALA A 36 -15.21 9.45 13.83
C ALA A 36 -15.28 10.37 15.07
N GLY A 37 -14.16 11.00 15.40
CA GLY A 37 -14.15 12.04 16.43
C GLY A 37 -12.80 12.18 17.11
N GLU A 38 -11.78 12.59 16.38
CA GLU A 38 -10.67 13.41 16.85
C GLU A 38 -9.72 13.61 15.66
N ARG A 39 -9.61 14.84 15.20
CA ARG A 39 -8.58 15.20 14.21
C ARG A 39 -7.22 15.07 14.91
N ARG A 40 -6.62 13.88 14.90
CA ARG A 40 -5.21 13.71 15.25
C ARG A 40 -4.40 14.52 14.25
N ARG A 41 -3.66 15.52 14.76
CA ARG A 41 -2.58 16.16 14.00
C ARG A 41 -1.67 15.03 13.55
N ALA A 42 -1.35 15.00 12.23
CA ALA A 42 -0.29 14.13 11.73
C ALA A 42 0.97 14.40 12.56
N PRO A 43 1.58 13.39 13.20
CA PRO A 43 2.82 13.59 13.94
C PRO A 43 3.85 14.18 12.97
N GLY A 44 4.59 15.21 13.39
CA GLY A 44 5.79 15.63 12.68
C GLY A 44 6.75 14.44 12.61
N PRO A 45 7.72 14.41 11.66
CA PRO A 45 8.58 13.24 11.41
C PRO A 45 9.33 12.72 12.65
N TRP A 46 9.31 13.45 13.77
CA TRP A 46 10.04 13.16 15.00
C TRP A 46 9.23 13.35 16.28
N GLY A 47 7.90 13.23 16.22
CA GLY A 47 7.03 13.34 17.40
C GLY A 47 7.32 12.26 18.46
N PRO A 48 6.96 12.47 19.73
CA PRO A 48 7.11 11.47 20.80
C PRO A 48 6.51 10.11 20.43
N GLU A 49 5.33 10.09 19.83
CA GLU A 49 4.64 8.87 19.38
C GLU A 49 5.50 8.04 18.41
N ARG A 50 6.19 8.69 17.46
CA ARG A 50 7.08 8.01 16.50
C ARG A 50 8.27 7.36 17.16
N ARG A 51 8.77 7.92 18.27
CA ARG A 51 9.88 7.33 19.05
C ARG A 51 9.42 6.13 19.88
N LEU A 52 8.17 6.15 20.37
CA LEU A 52 7.58 4.99 21.04
C LEU A 52 7.31 3.84 20.05
N GLU A 53 6.83 4.16 18.83
CA GLU A 53 6.70 3.18 17.74
C GLU A 53 8.05 2.54 17.40
N PHE A 54 9.12 3.31 17.34
CA PHE A 54 10.47 2.80 17.11
C PHE A 54 10.91 1.82 18.20
N ILE A 55 10.64 2.12 19.48
CA ILE A 55 10.96 1.23 20.60
C ILE A 55 10.22 -0.09 20.44
N ASP A 56 8.90 -0.03 20.18
CA ASP A 56 8.05 -1.21 19.99
C ASP A 56 8.55 -2.08 18.82
N PHE A 57 8.87 -1.42 17.70
CA PHE A 57 9.37 -2.08 16.50
C PHE A 57 10.72 -2.80 16.75
N ARG A 58 11.68 -2.11 17.38
CA ARG A 58 13.02 -2.67 17.66
C ARG A 58 12.95 -3.84 18.65
N LEU A 59 12.08 -3.75 19.68
CA LEU A 59 11.86 -4.85 20.61
C LEU A 59 11.27 -6.06 19.90
N GLN A 60 10.29 -5.89 19.01
CA GLN A 60 9.68 -7.00 18.26
C GLN A 60 10.69 -7.69 17.34
N TRP A 61 11.44 -6.92 16.55
CA TRP A 61 12.20 -7.48 15.44
C TRP A 61 13.67 -7.74 15.76
N ASP A 62 14.28 -6.92 16.63
CA ASP A 62 15.67 -7.10 17.07
C ASP A 62 15.75 -7.74 18.46
N GLY A 63 14.65 -7.87 19.20
CA GLY A 63 14.56 -8.42 20.54
C GLY A 63 15.18 -7.53 21.61
N ARG A 64 15.81 -6.42 21.24
CA ARG A 64 16.57 -5.53 22.13
C ARG A 64 16.63 -4.10 21.62
N LEU A 65 16.89 -3.18 22.55
CA LEU A 65 17.05 -1.75 22.27
C LEU A 65 18.01 -1.12 23.28
N ASN A 66 18.80 -0.15 22.82
CA ASN A 66 19.60 0.75 23.66
C ASN A 66 19.16 2.20 23.48
N ARG A 67 19.57 3.07 24.44
CA ARG A 67 19.41 4.52 24.29
C ARG A 67 20.15 5.07 23.07
N SER A 68 21.32 4.47 22.74
CA SER A 68 22.07 4.82 21.55
C SER A 68 21.27 4.67 20.27
N ASP A 69 20.43 3.63 20.17
CA ASP A 69 19.62 3.38 18.97
C ASP A 69 18.62 4.51 18.72
N LEU A 70 17.98 5.02 19.80
CA LEU A 70 17.11 6.19 19.74
C LEU A 70 17.87 7.48 19.39
N MET A 71 19.04 7.66 20.03
CA MET A 71 19.86 8.84 19.79
C MET A 71 20.38 8.90 18.37
N GLU A 72 20.85 7.79 17.81
CA GLU A 72 21.35 7.68 16.46
C GLU A 72 20.24 7.88 15.41
N HIS A 73 19.10 7.25 15.62
CA HIS A 73 17.99 7.30 14.67
C HIS A 73 17.29 8.68 14.65
N PHE A 74 17.08 9.30 15.83
CA PHE A 74 16.28 10.53 15.96
C PHE A 74 17.11 11.79 16.23
N GLY A 75 18.43 11.69 16.45
CA GLY A 75 19.26 12.83 16.79
C GLY A 75 18.92 13.45 18.14
N ILE A 76 18.40 12.68 19.11
CA ILE A 76 17.95 13.18 20.41
C ILE A 76 19.03 13.02 21.50
N SER A 77 18.84 13.73 22.63
CA SER A 77 19.74 13.64 23.76
C SER A 77 19.50 12.38 24.63
N VAL A 78 20.51 11.99 25.42
CA VAL A 78 20.40 10.88 26.40
C VAL A 78 19.22 11.03 27.37
N PRO A 79 18.98 12.23 27.96
CA PRO A 79 17.81 12.43 28.81
C PRO A 79 16.49 12.18 28.07
N GLN A 80 16.38 12.63 26.83
CA GLN A 80 15.18 12.43 26.02
C GLN A 80 14.97 10.94 25.69
N ALA A 81 16.02 10.24 25.27
CA ALA A 81 15.93 8.80 25.00
C ALA A 81 15.51 8.01 26.24
N SER A 82 16.02 8.42 27.43
CA SER A 82 15.62 7.80 28.71
C SER A 82 14.17 8.08 29.07
N ALA A 83 13.67 9.30 28.79
CA ALA A 83 12.27 9.67 29.01
C ALA A 83 11.32 8.89 28.08
N ASP A 84 11.70 8.72 26.81
CA ASP A 84 10.89 7.96 25.84
C ASP A 84 10.82 6.47 26.20
N ILE A 85 11.93 5.86 26.68
CA ILE A 85 11.94 4.48 27.15
C ILE A 85 11.07 4.33 28.40
N ALA A 86 11.13 5.29 29.34
CA ALA A 86 10.27 5.29 30.53
C ALA A 86 8.79 5.40 30.14
N ALA A 87 8.46 6.31 29.22
CA ALA A 87 7.09 6.47 28.73
C ALA A 87 6.57 5.21 28.03
N TYR A 88 7.42 4.52 27.26
CA TYR A 88 7.06 3.24 26.67
C TYR A 88 6.82 2.16 27.74
N ALA A 89 7.68 2.09 28.76
CA ALA A 89 7.53 1.14 29.87
C ALA A 89 6.25 1.39 30.69
N GLU A 90 5.82 2.64 30.84
CA GLU A 90 4.53 2.99 31.47
C GLU A 90 3.34 2.55 30.61
N MET A 91 3.44 2.72 29.29
CA MET A 91 2.38 2.35 28.34
C MET A 91 2.26 0.83 28.17
N ALA A 92 3.37 0.10 28.17
CA ALA A 92 3.44 -1.34 27.93
C ALA A 92 4.43 -2.00 28.92
N PRO A 93 4.07 -2.12 30.21
CA PRO A 93 4.98 -2.57 31.27
C PRO A 93 5.49 -4.00 31.08
N ASP A 94 4.72 -4.84 30.41
CA ASP A 94 5.10 -6.25 30.15
C ASP A 94 5.95 -6.42 28.88
N ASN A 95 6.21 -5.35 28.13
CA ASN A 95 6.94 -5.38 26.86
C ASN A 95 8.43 -5.05 27.00
N LEU A 96 8.89 -4.63 28.20
CA LEU A 96 10.24 -4.14 28.38
C LEU A 96 10.87 -4.68 29.66
N ALA A 97 12.03 -5.30 29.55
CA ALA A 97 12.88 -5.68 30.67
C ALA A 97 14.29 -5.13 30.48
N TYR A 98 14.99 -4.84 31.57
CA TYR A 98 16.40 -4.39 31.49
C TYR A 98 17.35 -5.51 31.86
N ASP A 99 18.14 -5.97 30.90
CA ASP A 99 19.25 -6.91 31.15
C ASP A 99 20.45 -6.14 31.69
N ARG A 100 20.74 -6.33 33.00
CA ARG A 100 21.88 -5.68 33.65
C ARG A 100 23.23 -6.20 33.19
N SER A 101 23.30 -7.46 32.77
CA SER A 101 24.54 -8.10 32.31
C SER A 101 24.94 -7.56 30.94
N ALA A 102 24.01 -7.54 30.00
CA ALA A 102 24.22 -7.01 28.65
C ALA A 102 24.07 -5.49 28.59
N ARG A 103 23.51 -4.85 29.61
CA ARG A 103 23.20 -3.39 29.67
C ARG A 103 22.30 -2.92 28.55
N VAL A 104 21.30 -3.73 28.18
CA VAL A 104 20.34 -3.46 27.12
C VAL A 104 18.91 -3.65 27.63
N TYR A 105 17.95 -3.00 27.00
CA TYR A 105 16.55 -3.32 27.14
C TYR A 105 16.20 -4.47 26.19
N VAL A 106 15.44 -5.44 26.68
CA VAL A 106 15.07 -6.65 25.94
C VAL A 106 13.56 -6.84 25.95
N ALA A 107 13.05 -7.46 24.90
CA ALA A 107 11.68 -7.94 24.81
C ALA A 107 11.52 -9.22 25.63
N PRO A 108 10.64 -9.29 26.63
CA PRO A 108 10.29 -10.52 27.35
C PRO A 108 9.57 -11.52 26.43
N SER A 109 9.48 -12.79 26.87
CA SER A 109 8.78 -13.85 26.13
C SER A 109 7.28 -13.59 25.92
N GLY A 110 6.69 -12.72 26.73
CA GLY A 110 5.29 -12.30 26.63
C GLY A 110 5.08 -11.00 25.83
N PHE A 111 6.10 -10.52 25.11
CA PHE A 111 6.01 -9.29 24.33
C PHE A 111 4.81 -9.32 23.36
N ALA A 112 4.02 -8.25 23.38
CA ALA A 112 2.90 -8.04 22.46
C ALA A 112 2.95 -6.62 21.88
N PRO A 113 3.14 -6.44 20.56
CA PRO A 113 3.30 -5.12 19.95
C PRO A 113 2.05 -4.26 20.17
N VAL A 114 2.25 -3.00 20.52
CA VAL A 114 1.17 -2.03 20.78
C VAL A 114 0.94 -1.05 19.63
N PHE A 115 1.88 -0.99 18.67
CA PHE A 115 1.77 -0.15 17.48
C PHE A 115 1.52 -0.96 16.21
N PRO A 116 0.58 -0.53 15.33
CA PRO A 116 0.33 -1.20 14.05
C PRO A 116 1.56 -1.25 13.12
N SER A 117 2.47 -0.29 13.25
CA SER A 117 3.73 -0.23 12.50
C SER A 117 4.69 -1.38 12.83
N THR A 118 4.46 -2.11 13.92
CA THR A 118 5.27 -3.27 14.33
C THR A 118 4.81 -4.58 13.67
N SER A 119 3.77 -4.55 12.81
CA SER A 119 3.25 -5.73 12.12
C SER A 119 4.28 -6.38 11.18
N ALA A 120 4.14 -7.69 10.95
CA ALA A 120 4.98 -8.43 10.00
C ALA A 120 4.89 -7.87 8.57
N GLU A 121 3.71 -7.41 8.16
CA GLU A 121 3.49 -6.79 6.85
C GLU A 121 4.30 -5.50 6.72
N HIS A 122 4.32 -4.66 7.76
CA HIS A 122 5.11 -3.43 7.75
C HIS A 122 6.61 -3.73 7.66
N TYR A 123 7.12 -4.65 8.49
CA TYR A 123 8.51 -5.08 8.47
C TYR A 123 8.95 -5.59 7.09
N LEU A 124 8.16 -6.50 6.48
CA LEU A 124 8.46 -7.06 5.16
C LEU A 124 8.41 -6.01 4.06
N ASN A 125 7.47 -5.05 4.13
CA ASN A 125 7.41 -3.93 3.20
C ASN A 125 8.61 -3.01 3.31
N ASP A 126 9.08 -2.73 4.53
CA ASP A 126 10.30 -1.96 4.74
C ASP A 126 11.51 -2.67 4.15
N LEU A 127 11.65 -3.99 4.36
CA LEU A 127 12.73 -4.77 3.76
C LEU A 127 12.72 -4.70 2.23
N LEU A 128 11.53 -4.79 1.60
CA LEU A 128 11.39 -4.65 0.15
C LEU A 128 11.78 -3.23 -0.32
N ALA A 129 11.32 -2.20 0.38
CA ALA A 129 11.59 -0.80 0.05
C ALA A 129 13.08 -0.45 0.22
N LEU A 130 13.73 -0.95 1.27
CA LEU A 130 15.17 -0.82 1.51
C LEU A 130 15.98 -1.53 0.41
N ASN A 131 15.63 -2.78 0.08
CA ASN A 131 16.30 -3.55 -0.96
C ASN A 131 16.15 -2.90 -2.34
N ALA A 132 14.95 -2.36 -2.64
CA ALA A 132 14.68 -1.61 -3.86
C ALA A 132 15.29 -0.20 -3.88
N LYS A 133 15.95 0.25 -2.79
CA LYS A 133 16.50 1.61 -2.61
C LYS A 133 15.45 2.72 -2.79
N VAL A 134 14.19 2.43 -2.52
CA VAL A 134 13.07 3.38 -2.50
C VAL A 134 12.98 4.07 -1.15
N LEU A 135 13.31 3.35 -0.08
CA LEU A 135 13.39 3.86 1.28
C LEU A 135 14.88 3.91 1.70
N PRO A 136 15.39 5.06 2.15
CA PRO A 136 16.72 5.14 2.73
C PRO A 136 16.72 4.51 4.13
N PRO A 137 17.88 4.01 4.63
CA PRO A 137 17.96 3.37 5.95
C PRO A 137 17.39 4.22 7.09
N GLU A 138 17.62 5.53 7.06
CA GLU A 138 17.14 6.48 8.08
C GLU A 138 15.61 6.65 8.07
N GLY A 139 14.96 6.21 7.01
CA GLY A 139 13.49 6.24 6.87
C GLY A 139 12.78 5.02 7.43
N SER A 140 13.52 3.95 7.77
CA SER A 140 13.00 2.69 8.30
C SER A 140 13.42 2.49 9.75
N PHE A 141 12.62 1.76 10.51
CA PHE A 141 12.95 1.34 11.87
C PHE A 141 13.74 0.02 11.93
N VAL A 142 13.96 -0.63 10.82
CA VAL A 142 14.73 -1.88 10.73
C VAL A 142 16.17 -1.63 11.20
N GLY A 143 16.56 -2.30 12.27
CA GLY A 143 17.92 -2.24 12.79
C GLY A 143 18.81 -3.29 12.14
N TRP A 144 18.47 -4.54 12.36
CA TRP A 144 19.10 -5.67 11.68
C TRP A 144 18.14 -6.27 10.66
N SER A 145 18.64 -6.62 9.49
CA SER A 145 17.86 -7.31 8.47
C SER A 145 18.55 -8.57 7.99
N PRO A 146 17.81 -9.65 7.72
CA PRO A 146 18.35 -10.80 7.01
C PRO A 146 18.75 -10.40 5.58
N SER A 147 19.53 -11.26 4.91
CA SER A 147 19.75 -11.10 3.47
C SER A 147 18.44 -11.23 2.71
N VAL A 148 18.10 -10.22 1.90
CA VAL A 148 16.85 -10.15 1.13
C VAL A 148 17.20 -10.20 -0.36
N ALA A 149 16.54 -11.09 -1.10
CA ALA A 149 16.58 -11.14 -2.55
C ALA A 149 15.18 -11.02 -3.12
N MET A 150 15.06 -10.26 -4.20
CA MET A 150 13.79 -10.10 -4.93
C MET A 150 13.93 -10.72 -6.31
N ALA A 151 12.85 -11.35 -6.79
CA ALA A 151 12.80 -11.76 -8.20
C ALA A 151 12.90 -10.51 -9.09
N ALA A 152 13.74 -10.59 -10.12
CA ALA A 152 13.88 -9.50 -11.07
C ALA A 152 12.54 -9.25 -11.77
N SER A 153 12.03 -8.04 -11.66
CA SER A 153 10.83 -7.58 -12.38
C SER A 153 11.20 -6.39 -13.25
N PRO A 154 10.77 -6.35 -14.52
CA PRO A 154 11.02 -5.20 -15.37
C PRO A 154 10.41 -3.93 -14.76
N ALA A 155 11.25 -2.93 -14.49
CA ALA A 155 10.78 -1.64 -14.02
C ALA A 155 9.88 -1.01 -15.10
N ARG A 156 8.69 -0.55 -14.68
CA ARG A 156 7.81 0.18 -15.58
C ARG A 156 8.01 1.67 -15.36
N SER A 157 8.50 2.32 -16.42
CA SER A 157 8.82 3.74 -16.38
C SER A 157 7.57 4.59 -16.12
N VAL A 158 7.69 5.54 -15.21
CA VAL A 158 6.74 6.63 -15.04
C VAL A 158 7.54 7.93 -15.25
N PRO A 159 7.33 8.66 -16.37
CA PRO A 159 8.07 9.89 -16.61
C PRO A 159 7.74 10.94 -15.54
N PRO A 160 8.73 11.44 -14.77
CA PRO A 160 8.45 12.33 -13.63
C PRO A 160 7.71 13.61 -14.04
N ALA A 161 8.06 14.20 -15.18
CA ALA A 161 7.40 15.41 -15.67
C ALA A 161 5.92 15.20 -15.98
N ILE A 162 5.58 14.04 -16.55
CA ILE A 162 4.19 13.65 -16.83
C ILE A 162 3.44 13.45 -15.51
N LEU A 163 4.01 12.73 -14.55
CA LEU A 163 3.40 12.51 -13.24
C LEU A 163 3.09 13.83 -12.54
N VAL A 164 4.06 14.74 -12.48
CA VAL A 164 3.87 16.08 -11.88
C VAL A 164 2.73 16.84 -12.56
N SER A 165 2.69 16.81 -13.89
CA SER A 165 1.67 17.52 -14.67
C SER A 165 0.27 16.91 -14.47
N VAL A 166 0.17 15.57 -14.42
CA VAL A 166 -1.09 14.87 -14.13
C VAL A 166 -1.59 15.20 -12.72
N VAL A 167 -0.72 15.13 -11.70
CA VAL A 167 -1.09 15.46 -10.32
C VAL A 167 -1.57 16.91 -10.21
N LYS A 168 -0.89 17.86 -10.88
CA LYS A 168 -1.35 19.25 -10.95
C LYS A 168 -2.72 19.38 -11.63
N ALA A 169 -2.95 18.66 -12.73
CA ALA A 169 -4.23 18.68 -13.45
C ALA A 169 -5.37 18.14 -12.58
N ILE A 170 -5.16 17.00 -11.88
CA ILE A 170 -6.12 16.44 -10.92
C ILE A 170 -6.45 17.47 -9.82
N ARG A 171 -5.41 18.08 -9.22
CA ARG A 171 -5.59 19.05 -8.13
C ARG A 171 -6.41 20.27 -8.52
N ARG A 172 -6.19 20.78 -9.74
CA ARG A 172 -6.91 21.96 -10.26
C ARG A 172 -8.23 21.61 -10.95
N ARG A 173 -8.59 20.32 -11.08
CA ARG A 173 -9.75 19.83 -11.83
C ARG A 173 -9.74 20.36 -13.27
N GLY A 174 -8.63 20.15 -13.98
CA GLY A 174 -8.41 20.68 -15.33
C GLY A 174 -8.24 19.57 -16.37
N ALA A 175 -8.56 19.93 -17.64
CA ALA A 175 -8.26 19.11 -18.79
C ALA A 175 -6.80 19.25 -19.23
N VAL A 176 -6.29 18.23 -19.92
CA VAL A 176 -4.97 18.21 -20.53
C VAL A 176 -5.02 17.55 -21.90
N GLN A 177 -4.13 18.00 -22.80
CA GLN A 177 -3.83 17.31 -24.03
C GLN A 177 -2.71 16.30 -23.73
N LEU A 178 -3.00 15.01 -23.89
CA LEU A 178 -2.10 13.90 -23.66
C LEU A 178 -1.68 13.27 -24.99
N LEU A 179 -0.39 13.33 -25.33
CA LEU A 179 0.18 12.52 -26.43
C LEU A 179 0.37 11.10 -25.94
N TYR A 180 -0.42 10.18 -26.46
CA TYR A 180 -0.52 8.82 -25.96
C TYR A 180 -0.28 7.76 -27.02
N GLN A 181 0.63 6.80 -26.75
CA GLN A 181 0.84 5.61 -27.57
C GLN A 181 -0.07 4.48 -27.10
N SER A 182 -1.11 4.19 -27.88
CA SER A 182 -1.98 3.04 -27.61
C SER A 182 -1.46 1.77 -28.27
N MET A 183 -1.89 0.60 -27.77
CA MET A 183 -1.56 -0.68 -28.42
C MET A 183 -2.30 -0.89 -29.75
N SER A 184 -3.40 -0.18 -29.96
CA SER A 184 -4.29 -0.35 -31.13
C SER A 184 -3.96 0.60 -32.29
N ARG A 185 -2.97 1.48 -32.15
CA ARG A 185 -2.58 2.44 -33.20
C ARG A 185 -1.07 2.41 -33.39
N PRO A 186 -0.58 2.44 -34.63
CA PRO A 186 0.87 2.44 -34.91
C PRO A 186 1.53 3.72 -34.42
N GLU A 187 0.85 4.88 -34.50
CA GLU A 187 1.37 6.17 -34.16
C GLU A 187 0.72 6.73 -32.87
N PRO A 188 1.47 7.49 -32.07
CA PRO A 188 0.91 8.22 -30.95
C PRO A 188 -0.09 9.29 -31.42
N SER A 189 -1.08 9.56 -30.58
CA SER A 189 -2.11 10.56 -30.91
C SER A 189 -2.42 11.44 -29.71
N TRP A 190 -2.67 12.72 -29.98
CA TRP A 190 -3.15 13.65 -28.99
C TRP A 190 -4.59 13.31 -28.57
N ARG A 191 -4.83 13.38 -27.28
CA ARG A 191 -6.14 13.13 -26.67
C ARG A 191 -6.38 14.17 -25.59
N GLU A 192 -7.51 14.83 -25.67
CA GLU A 192 -7.98 15.63 -24.58
C GLU A 192 -8.57 14.72 -23.50
N VAL A 193 -8.05 14.84 -22.28
CA VAL A 193 -8.49 14.04 -21.14
C VAL A 193 -8.61 14.90 -19.90
N SER A 194 -9.59 14.60 -19.04
CA SER A 194 -9.76 15.22 -17.73
C SER A 194 -9.40 14.20 -16.65
N PRO A 195 -8.15 14.21 -16.14
CA PRO A 195 -7.69 13.24 -15.15
C PRO A 195 -8.26 13.59 -13.77
N HIS A 196 -8.68 12.56 -13.01
CA HIS A 196 -9.20 12.78 -11.66
C HIS A 196 -8.61 11.82 -10.61
N ALA A 197 -7.97 10.70 -11.03
CA ALA A 197 -7.42 9.73 -10.10
C ALA A 197 -6.24 8.95 -10.68
N LEU A 198 -5.52 8.24 -9.80
CA LEU A 198 -4.46 7.30 -10.15
C LEU A 198 -4.87 5.89 -9.71
N GLY A 199 -4.68 4.91 -10.60
CA GLY A 199 -4.87 3.49 -10.30
C GLY A 199 -3.55 2.73 -10.40
N HIS A 200 -3.42 1.62 -9.66
CA HIS A 200 -2.30 0.70 -9.76
C HIS A 200 -2.83 -0.74 -9.86
N ASP A 201 -2.40 -1.47 -10.89
CA ASP A 201 -2.89 -2.82 -11.19
C ASP A 201 -2.01 -3.94 -10.60
N GLY A 202 -1.14 -3.59 -9.65
CA GLY A 202 -0.12 -4.49 -9.10
C GLY A 202 1.22 -4.41 -9.85
N PHE A 203 1.22 -3.98 -11.13
CA PHE A 203 2.41 -3.93 -11.98
C PHE A 203 2.72 -2.55 -12.53
N ARG A 204 1.72 -1.70 -12.76
CA ARG A 204 1.86 -0.40 -13.43
C ARG A 204 0.85 0.61 -12.94
N TRP A 205 1.23 1.86 -13.05
CA TRP A 205 0.40 2.99 -12.73
C TRP A 205 -0.44 3.43 -13.93
N HIS A 206 -1.67 3.81 -13.66
CA HIS A 206 -2.66 4.30 -14.61
C HIS A 206 -3.15 5.69 -14.21
N ILE A 207 -3.41 6.52 -15.22
CA ILE A 207 -4.15 7.77 -15.09
C ILE A 207 -5.62 7.44 -15.35
N ARG A 208 -6.50 7.59 -14.35
CA ARG A 208 -7.94 7.53 -14.55
C ARG A 208 -8.44 8.88 -15.01
N ALA A 209 -9.05 8.95 -16.20
CA ALA A 209 -9.46 10.20 -16.82
C ALA A 209 -10.69 10.03 -17.70
N PHE A 210 -11.50 11.08 -17.82
CA PHE A 210 -12.50 11.17 -18.88
C PHE A 210 -11.81 11.48 -20.21
N CYS A 211 -12.06 10.66 -21.22
CA CYS A 211 -11.54 10.85 -22.57
C CYS A 211 -12.57 11.57 -23.43
N HIS A 212 -12.37 12.85 -23.71
CA HIS A 212 -13.34 13.67 -24.47
C HIS A 212 -13.64 13.09 -25.87
N ALA A 213 -12.63 12.53 -26.53
CA ALA A 213 -12.80 11.89 -27.85
C ALA A 213 -13.64 10.60 -27.81
N ARG A 214 -13.84 10.00 -26.64
CA ARG A 214 -14.60 8.76 -26.45
C ARG A 214 -15.88 8.95 -25.64
N GLY A 215 -16.04 10.09 -25.00
CA GLY A 215 -17.16 10.38 -24.12
C GLY A 215 -17.26 9.43 -22.91
N ALA A 216 -16.12 8.93 -22.39
CA ALA A 216 -16.10 7.91 -21.35
C ALA A 216 -14.83 7.98 -20.47
N PHE A 217 -14.95 7.56 -19.21
CA PHE A 217 -13.82 7.37 -18.32
C PHE A 217 -12.98 6.16 -18.74
N ARG A 218 -11.68 6.33 -18.75
CA ARG A 218 -10.70 5.32 -19.19
C ARG A 218 -9.42 5.42 -18.38
N ASP A 219 -8.66 4.31 -18.43
CA ASP A 219 -7.34 4.22 -17.83
C ASP A 219 -6.28 4.39 -18.91
N PHE A 220 -5.32 5.26 -18.63
CA PHE A 220 -4.16 5.52 -19.46
C PHE A 220 -2.89 5.09 -18.74
N VAL A 221 -2.14 4.15 -19.28
CA VAL A 221 -0.89 3.66 -18.68
C VAL A 221 0.16 4.78 -18.71
N PHE A 222 0.74 5.14 -17.57
CA PHE A 222 1.73 6.23 -17.48
C PHE A 222 2.92 6.05 -18.43
N ALA A 223 3.46 4.84 -18.53
CA ALA A 223 4.60 4.55 -19.41
C ALA A 223 4.33 4.81 -20.91
N ARG A 224 3.08 5.02 -21.31
CA ARG A 224 2.66 5.31 -22.67
C ARG A 224 2.28 6.76 -22.90
N ALA A 225 2.35 7.59 -21.87
CA ALA A 225 2.18 9.03 -21.93
C ALA A 225 3.51 9.67 -22.34
N LEU A 226 3.56 10.24 -23.54
CA LEU A 226 4.80 10.77 -24.14
C LEU A 226 4.97 12.27 -23.85
N GLU A 227 3.88 13.02 -23.96
CA GLU A 227 3.84 14.46 -23.72
C GLU A 227 2.49 14.86 -23.10
N LEU A 228 2.50 15.92 -22.32
CA LEU A 228 1.29 16.49 -21.72
C LEU A 228 1.33 18.00 -21.78
N ARG A 229 0.25 18.62 -22.27
CA ARG A 229 0.04 20.07 -22.34
C ARG A 229 -1.24 20.41 -21.59
N GLU A 230 -1.29 21.58 -20.99
CA GLU A 230 -2.51 22.10 -20.37
C GLU A 230 -3.56 22.40 -21.45
N ALA A 231 -4.82 22.02 -21.20
CA ALA A 231 -5.95 22.30 -22.08
C ALA A 231 -6.96 23.30 -21.48
N GLY A 232 -6.83 23.59 -20.17
CA GLY A 232 -7.70 24.52 -19.47
C GLY A 232 -8.68 23.86 -18.50
N PRO A 233 -9.75 24.55 -18.11
CA PRO A 233 -10.77 23.99 -17.22
C PRO A 233 -11.59 22.88 -17.91
N THR A 234 -12.16 21.98 -17.10
CA THR A 234 -13.11 20.97 -17.59
C THR A 234 -14.44 21.10 -16.86
N THR A 235 -15.52 20.72 -17.52
CA THR A 235 -16.86 20.60 -16.92
C THR A 235 -17.10 19.21 -16.33
N VAL A 236 -16.25 18.24 -16.66
CA VAL A 236 -16.36 16.85 -16.17
C VAL A 236 -15.95 16.81 -14.71
N GLN A 237 -16.78 16.22 -13.87
CA GLN A 237 -16.51 16.04 -12.45
C GLN A 237 -16.00 14.62 -12.18
N SER A 238 -15.22 14.45 -11.12
CA SER A 238 -14.77 13.11 -10.70
C SER A 238 -15.93 12.22 -10.30
N GLU A 239 -16.98 12.83 -9.76
CA GLU A 239 -18.21 12.19 -9.30
C GLU A 239 -19.02 11.54 -10.44
N ASP A 240 -18.80 11.97 -11.70
CA ASP A 240 -19.41 11.39 -12.89
C ASP A 240 -18.83 10.01 -13.23
N ASP A 241 -17.71 9.61 -12.60
CA ASP A 241 -17.10 8.27 -12.77
C ASP A 241 -17.71 7.28 -11.78
N GLU A 242 -18.92 6.81 -12.07
CA GLU A 242 -19.62 5.83 -11.22
C GLU A 242 -18.77 4.60 -10.94
N ALA A 243 -18.06 4.07 -11.95
CA ALA A 243 -17.22 2.89 -11.79
C ALA A 243 -16.05 3.09 -10.82
N TRP A 244 -15.52 4.32 -10.74
CA TRP A 244 -14.48 4.66 -9.78
C TRP A 244 -15.03 4.81 -8.36
N HIS A 245 -16.24 5.31 -8.20
CA HIS A 245 -16.87 5.55 -6.90
C HIS A 245 -17.66 4.36 -6.38
N THR A 246 -17.92 3.34 -7.21
CA THR A 246 -18.62 2.14 -6.80
C THR A 246 -17.64 1.13 -6.15
N PRO A 247 -17.74 0.90 -4.81
CA PRO A 247 -16.98 -0.13 -4.14
C PRO A 247 -17.54 -1.51 -4.48
N VAL A 248 -16.65 -2.47 -4.71
CA VAL A 248 -17.01 -3.87 -4.96
C VAL A 248 -16.23 -4.78 -4.04
N LYS A 249 -16.83 -5.89 -3.65
CA LYS A 249 -16.22 -6.96 -2.87
C LYS A 249 -15.98 -8.16 -3.76
N LEU A 250 -14.72 -8.58 -3.80
CA LEU A 250 -14.30 -9.81 -4.46
C LEU A 250 -14.17 -10.88 -3.39
N VAL A 251 -14.96 -11.92 -3.47
CA VAL A 251 -14.86 -13.10 -2.61
C VAL A 251 -14.00 -14.13 -3.33
N LEU A 252 -12.86 -14.46 -2.75
CA LEU A 252 -11.96 -15.48 -3.27
C LEU A 252 -12.11 -16.75 -2.46
N GLU A 253 -12.28 -17.87 -3.16
CA GLU A 253 -12.41 -19.21 -2.58
C GLU A 253 -11.45 -20.18 -3.27
N PRO A 254 -10.98 -21.25 -2.60
CA PRO A 254 -10.23 -22.29 -3.27
C PRO A 254 -11.06 -22.91 -4.40
N ASN A 255 -10.42 -23.18 -5.54
CA ASN A 255 -11.12 -23.78 -6.67
C ASN A 255 -11.82 -25.08 -6.27
N ALA A 256 -13.09 -25.25 -6.67
CA ALA A 256 -13.92 -26.39 -6.31
C ALA A 256 -13.31 -27.76 -6.73
N GLY A 257 -12.54 -27.78 -7.83
CA GLY A 257 -11.87 -28.98 -8.35
C GLY A 257 -10.63 -29.42 -7.57
N LEU A 258 -10.19 -28.68 -6.55
CA LEU A 258 -9.04 -29.06 -5.72
C LEU A 258 -9.44 -30.13 -4.69
N SER A 259 -8.51 -31.06 -4.39
CA SER A 259 -8.66 -31.98 -3.25
C SER A 259 -8.70 -31.20 -1.92
N ALA A 260 -9.27 -31.80 -0.88
CA ALA A 260 -9.39 -31.16 0.44
C ALA A 260 -8.03 -30.69 1.00
N SER A 261 -6.97 -31.49 0.82
CA SER A 261 -5.62 -31.11 1.24
C SER A 261 -5.09 -29.89 0.51
N LYS A 262 -5.31 -29.81 -0.81
CA LYS A 262 -4.88 -28.65 -1.62
C LYS A 262 -5.68 -27.41 -1.30
N LYS A 263 -6.99 -27.54 -1.03
CA LYS A 263 -7.81 -26.41 -0.55
C LYS A 263 -7.26 -25.83 0.74
N LYS A 264 -6.89 -26.70 1.70
CA LYS A 264 -6.29 -26.29 2.96
C LYS A 264 -5.01 -25.47 2.77
N VAL A 265 -4.14 -25.85 1.81
CA VAL A 265 -2.93 -25.09 1.49
C VAL A 265 -3.29 -23.71 0.95
N VAL A 266 -4.25 -23.62 0.02
CA VAL A 266 -4.71 -22.34 -0.52
C VAL A 266 -5.29 -21.44 0.59
N GLU A 267 -6.10 -22.02 1.49
CA GLU A 267 -6.64 -21.28 2.65
C GLU A 267 -5.53 -20.69 3.52
N LEU A 268 -4.46 -21.45 3.78
CA LEU A 268 -3.29 -20.97 4.54
C LEU A 268 -2.53 -19.88 3.78
N ASP A 269 -2.25 -20.07 2.49
CA ASP A 269 -1.50 -19.13 1.66
C ASP A 269 -2.16 -17.75 1.60
N TYR A 270 -3.49 -17.73 1.54
CA TYR A 270 -4.26 -16.47 1.43
C TYR A 270 -4.86 -16.00 2.76
N GLY A 271 -4.55 -16.67 3.89
CA GLY A 271 -5.11 -16.32 5.21
C GLY A 271 -6.65 -16.34 5.24
N MET A 272 -7.25 -17.31 4.53
CA MET A 272 -8.71 -17.40 4.39
C MET A 272 -9.38 -17.74 5.71
N THR A 273 -10.47 -17.06 6.02
CA THR A 273 -11.35 -17.35 7.15
C THR A 273 -12.61 -18.02 6.62
N ASN A 274 -12.97 -19.20 7.15
CA ASN A 274 -14.10 -20.00 6.67
C ASN A 274 -14.02 -20.33 5.15
N GLY A 275 -12.80 -20.59 4.65
CA GLY A 275 -12.57 -20.91 3.25
C GLY A 275 -12.67 -19.73 2.28
N GLN A 276 -12.69 -18.50 2.77
CA GLN A 276 -12.84 -17.30 1.95
C GLN A 276 -11.89 -16.19 2.38
N VAL A 277 -11.48 -15.35 1.41
CA VAL A 277 -10.92 -14.02 1.67
C VAL A 277 -11.66 -12.98 0.84
N ILE A 278 -11.98 -11.85 1.47
CA ILE A 278 -12.72 -10.75 0.84
C ILE A 278 -11.74 -9.61 0.53
N LEU A 279 -11.65 -9.25 -0.75
CA LEU A 279 -10.89 -8.09 -1.22
C LEU A 279 -11.86 -6.96 -1.57
N GLU A 280 -11.60 -5.77 -1.05
CA GLU A 280 -12.37 -4.58 -1.41
C GLU A 280 -11.62 -3.80 -2.50
N THR A 281 -12.29 -3.47 -3.58
CA THR A 281 -11.75 -2.68 -4.68
C THR A 281 -12.82 -1.76 -5.26
N ARG A 282 -12.49 -1.04 -6.32
CA ARG A 282 -13.42 -0.21 -7.10
C ARG A 282 -13.85 -0.95 -8.35
N GLN A 283 -15.08 -0.75 -8.80
CA GLN A 283 -15.58 -1.36 -10.03
C GLN A 283 -14.67 -1.04 -11.24
N ALA A 284 -14.13 0.16 -11.32
CA ALA A 284 -13.18 0.55 -12.36
C ALA A 284 -11.90 -0.31 -12.41
N MET A 285 -11.53 -0.93 -11.28
CA MET A 285 -10.31 -1.74 -11.16
C MET A 285 -10.54 -3.23 -11.39
N LEU A 286 -11.78 -3.68 -11.56
CA LEU A 286 -12.13 -5.11 -11.73
C LEU A 286 -11.44 -5.77 -12.94
N TYR A 287 -11.15 -5.01 -13.98
CA TYR A 287 -10.47 -5.54 -15.17
C TYR A 287 -9.05 -6.03 -14.86
N TYR A 288 -8.45 -5.58 -13.75
CA TYR A 288 -7.05 -5.84 -13.39
C TYR A 288 -6.88 -6.90 -12.29
N VAL A 289 -7.96 -7.43 -11.76
CA VAL A 289 -7.97 -8.49 -10.71
C VAL A 289 -8.13 -9.92 -11.29
#